data_a1f696315bec38fe0aa7a4fb939a58fb
#
_entry.id   a1f696315bec38fe0aa7a4fb939a58fb
#
_cell.length_a   1.000
_cell.length_b   1.000
_cell.length_c   1.000
_cell.angle_alpha   90.00
_cell.angle_beta   90.00
_cell.angle_gamma   90.00
#
_symmetry.space_group_name_H-M   'P 1'
#
loop_
_entity.id
_entity.type
_entity.pdbx_description
1 polymer ?
#
loop_
_entity_poly.entity_id
_entity_poly.type
_entity_poly.pdbx_seq_one_letter_code
_entity_poly.pdbx_strand_id
1 'polypeptide(L)'
;MKITRKKRIGIKIEHNKKLFWIILLLIIILGFLIYSLAKNNKKTDTGVLAECSADSDCIAVCGCHPESCIPKEQRGECPKVFCTQVCSGPLDCMAGSCGCVESKCLVVPNK
;
A
#
# COMPACT_ATOMS: atom_id res chain seq x y z
N MET A 1 40.15 12.89 60.81
CA MET A 1 39.59 11.75 60.02
C MET A 1 38.22 12.09 59.41
N LYS A 2 38.11 13.22 58.70
CA LYS A 2 36.80 13.68 58.11
C LYS A 2 36.86 14.06 56.61
N ILE A 3 37.89 13.72 55.88
CA ILE A 3 38.10 14.23 54.49
C ILE A 3 37.75 13.18 53.41
N THR A 4 37.63 11.91 53.75
CA THR A 4 37.46 10.83 52.75
C THR A 4 36.02 10.57 52.32
N ARG A 5 34.99 11.05 53.06
CA ARG A 5 33.57 10.80 52.69
C ARG A 5 33.03 11.73 51.61
N LYS A 6 33.55 12.96 51.51
CA LYS A 6 33.05 13.94 50.51
C LYS A 6 33.44 13.64 49.09
N LYS A 7 34.57 12.98 48.87
CA LYS A 7 35.09 12.63 47.53
C LYS A 7 34.32 11.49 46.89
N ARG A 8 33.84 10.50 47.68
CA ARG A 8 33.06 9.36 47.15
C ARG A 8 31.66 9.73 46.70
N ILE A 9 31.02 10.70 47.33
CA ILE A 9 29.66 11.16 46.94
C ILE A 9 29.72 11.96 45.65
N GLY A 10 30.76 12.78 45.45
CA GLY A 10 30.92 13.54 44.21
C GLY A 10 31.15 12.66 42.97
N ILE A 11 31.94 11.60 43.10
CA ILE A 11 32.19 10.65 41.97
C ILE A 11 30.92 9.90 41.58
N LYS A 12 30.08 9.53 42.55
CA LYS A 12 28.85 8.80 42.29
C LYS A 12 27.78 9.65 41.61
N ILE A 13 27.72 10.93 41.92
CA ILE A 13 26.77 11.89 41.33
C ILE A 13 27.17 12.20 39.86
N GLU A 14 28.46 12.33 39.58
CA GLU A 14 28.94 12.62 38.24
C GLU A 14 28.78 11.43 37.31
N HIS A 15 28.99 10.22 37.79
CA HIS A 15 28.74 8.97 37.03
C HIS A 15 27.26 8.84 36.68
N ASN A 16 26.36 9.17 37.59
CA ASN A 16 24.92 9.14 37.36
C ASN A 16 24.48 10.17 36.30
N LYS A 17 25.09 11.35 36.29
CA LYS A 17 24.82 12.38 35.27
C LYS A 17 25.28 11.90 33.86
N LYS A 18 26.48 11.33 33.74
CA LYS A 18 26.96 10.78 32.47
C LYS A 18 26.08 9.63 31.99
N LEU A 19 25.68 8.73 32.88
CA LEU A 19 24.78 7.64 32.58
C LEU A 19 23.41 8.15 32.10
N PHE A 20 22.86 9.18 32.76
CA PHE A 20 21.61 9.81 32.36
C PHE A 20 21.69 10.38 30.94
N TRP A 21 22.76 11.07 30.59
CA TRP A 21 22.95 11.63 29.25
C TRP A 21 23.10 10.54 28.18
N ILE A 22 23.77 9.42 28.49
CA ILE A 22 23.89 8.27 27.57
C ILE A 22 22.53 7.64 27.32
N ILE A 23 21.71 7.43 28.37
CA ILE A 23 20.37 6.86 28.24
C ILE A 23 19.47 7.80 27.42
N LEU A 24 19.52 9.10 27.66
CA LEU A 24 18.76 10.09 26.90
C LEU A 24 19.12 10.06 25.41
N LEU A 25 20.40 9.98 25.11
CA LEU A 25 20.90 9.92 23.73
C LEU A 25 20.44 8.63 23.02
N LEU A 26 20.47 7.49 23.71
CA LEU A 26 19.96 6.22 23.19
C LEU A 26 18.45 6.27 22.90
N ILE A 27 17.66 6.90 23.75
CA ILE A 27 16.23 7.08 23.53
C ILE A 27 15.97 7.93 22.28
N ILE A 28 16.74 9.01 22.10
CA ILE A 28 16.60 9.88 20.91
C ILE A 28 16.94 9.10 19.62
N ILE A 29 18.04 8.34 19.64
CA ILE A 29 18.44 7.52 18.47
C ILE A 29 17.38 6.47 18.17
N LEU A 30 16.86 5.77 19.18
CA LEU A 30 15.82 4.76 19.01
C LEU A 30 14.53 5.38 18.46
N GLY A 31 14.14 6.54 18.99
CA GLY A 31 12.98 7.29 18.49
C GLY A 31 13.15 7.70 17.03
N PHE A 32 14.35 8.15 16.64
CA PHE A 32 14.66 8.52 15.26
C PHE A 32 14.63 7.31 14.31
N LEU A 33 15.13 6.15 14.76
CA LEU A 33 15.06 4.89 13.99
C LEU A 33 13.61 4.46 13.76
N ILE A 34 12.79 4.48 14.82
CA ILE A 34 11.37 4.14 14.72
C ILE A 34 10.64 5.11 13.78
N TYR A 35 10.93 6.41 13.89
CA TYR A 35 10.35 7.42 13.02
C TYR A 35 10.75 7.21 11.55
N SER A 36 12.03 6.89 11.29
CA SER A 36 12.53 6.61 9.94
C SER A 36 11.87 5.36 9.33
N LEU A 37 11.71 4.30 10.12
CA LEU A 37 11.03 3.08 9.70
C LEU A 37 9.54 3.34 9.44
N ALA A 38 8.87 4.12 10.29
CA ALA A 38 7.47 4.49 10.12
C ALA A 38 7.25 5.38 8.88
N LYS A 39 8.20 6.26 8.56
CA LYS A 39 8.13 7.10 7.37
C LYS A 39 8.35 6.31 6.08
N ASN A 40 9.23 5.30 6.11
CA ASN A 40 9.43 4.40 4.97
C ASN A 40 8.25 3.44 4.76
N ASN A 41 7.49 3.13 5.82
CA ASN A 41 6.29 2.29 5.74
C ASN A 41 5.04 3.01 5.22
N LYS A 42 5.09 4.30 4.88
CA LYS A 42 4.00 4.99 4.15
C LYS A 42 3.89 4.57 2.68
N LYS A 43 4.70 3.63 2.22
CA LYS A 43 4.46 2.80 1.04
C LYS A 43 4.03 1.37 1.44
N THR A 44 3.25 1.21 2.47
CA THR A 44 2.32 0.11 2.53
C THR A 44 1.09 0.59 1.77
N ASP A 45 1.26 0.66 0.46
CA ASP A 45 0.32 0.01 -0.41
C ASP A 45 -0.14 -1.26 0.30
N THR A 46 -1.30 -1.18 0.95
CA THR A 46 -2.14 -2.35 1.10
C THR A 46 -2.10 -2.98 -0.28
N GLY A 47 -1.51 -4.17 -0.41
CA GLY A 47 -1.25 -4.86 -1.67
C GLY A 47 -2.50 -5.09 -2.53
N VAL A 48 -3.10 -4.01 -2.97
CA VAL A 48 -3.81 -3.90 -4.21
C VAL A 48 -2.69 -3.78 -5.22
N LEU A 49 -2.19 -4.92 -5.67
CA LEU A 49 -1.44 -5.02 -6.91
C LEU A 49 -2.25 -4.17 -7.89
N ALA A 50 -1.63 -3.11 -8.44
CA ALA A 50 -2.28 -2.31 -9.46
C ALA A 50 -2.74 -3.29 -10.54
N GLU A 51 -4.05 -3.39 -10.75
CA GLU A 51 -4.64 -4.33 -11.71
C GLU A 51 -4.34 -3.89 -13.14
N CYS A 52 -4.07 -2.61 -13.32
CA CYS A 52 -3.80 -1.99 -14.62
C CYS A 52 -2.97 -0.73 -14.51
N SER A 53 -2.31 -0.35 -15.58
CA SER A 53 -1.61 0.92 -15.76
C SER A 53 -2.15 1.72 -16.94
N ALA A 54 -2.83 1.07 -17.87
CA ALA A 54 -3.47 1.68 -19.03
C ALA A 54 -4.82 1.00 -19.32
N ASP A 55 -5.69 1.65 -20.07
CA ASP A 55 -6.99 1.09 -20.46
C ASP A 55 -6.85 -0.21 -21.26
N SER A 56 -5.78 -0.34 -22.03
CA SER A 56 -5.44 -1.53 -22.80
C SER A 56 -5.13 -2.78 -21.97
N ASP A 57 -4.88 -2.59 -20.66
CA ASP A 57 -4.61 -3.69 -19.73
C ASP A 57 -5.90 -4.32 -19.21
N CYS A 58 -7.05 -3.68 -19.49
CA CYS A 58 -8.36 -4.08 -19.02
C CYS A 58 -9.20 -4.65 -20.17
N ILE A 59 -9.87 -5.78 -19.90
CA ILE A 59 -10.75 -6.44 -20.85
C ILE A 59 -12.05 -6.88 -20.17
N ALA A 60 -13.10 -7.07 -20.98
CA ALA A 60 -14.35 -7.60 -20.50
C ALA A 60 -14.21 -9.05 -20.04
N VAL A 61 -14.93 -9.44 -18.99
CA VAL A 61 -15.07 -10.86 -18.60
C VAL A 61 -15.69 -11.69 -19.73
N CYS A 62 -15.44 -13.00 -19.69
CA CYS A 62 -16.07 -13.91 -20.68
C CYS A 62 -17.59 -13.96 -20.48
N GLY A 63 -18.32 -13.94 -21.58
CA GLY A 63 -19.78 -14.04 -21.57
C GLY A 63 -20.40 -13.30 -22.73
N CYS A 64 -21.71 -13.53 -22.97
CA CYS A 64 -22.47 -12.85 -24.00
C CYS A 64 -22.77 -11.38 -23.66
N HIS A 65 -23.00 -11.13 -22.38
CA HIS A 65 -23.35 -9.82 -21.83
C HIS A 65 -22.43 -9.51 -20.66
N PRO A 66 -21.15 -9.11 -20.92
CA PRO A 66 -20.20 -8.84 -19.87
C PRO A 66 -20.62 -7.61 -19.04
N GLU A 67 -20.60 -7.77 -17.71
CA GLU A 67 -21.00 -6.73 -16.77
C GLU A 67 -19.80 -6.09 -16.06
N SER A 68 -18.61 -6.67 -16.21
CA SER A 68 -17.42 -6.21 -15.52
C SER A 68 -16.15 -6.34 -16.36
N CYS A 69 -15.11 -5.64 -15.95
CA CYS A 69 -13.79 -5.66 -16.53
C CYS A 69 -12.77 -6.28 -15.60
N ILE A 70 -11.81 -6.99 -16.16
CA ILE A 70 -10.72 -7.64 -15.43
C ILE A 70 -9.37 -7.33 -16.10
N PRO A 71 -8.26 -7.45 -15.37
CA PRO A 71 -6.92 -7.41 -15.96
C PRO A 71 -6.76 -8.48 -17.05
N LYS A 72 -6.11 -8.11 -18.13
CA LYS A 72 -5.91 -8.98 -19.29
C LYS A 72 -5.22 -10.30 -18.96
N GLU A 73 -4.28 -10.26 -17.99
CA GLU A 73 -3.56 -11.45 -17.53
C GLU A 73 -4.45 -12.42 -16.75
N GLN A 74 -5.57 -11.95 -16.21
CA GLN A 74 -6.52 -12.80 -15.48
C GLN A 74 -7.55 -13.46 -16.37
N ARG A 75 -7.58 -13.11 -17.65
CA ARG A 75 -8.50 -13.73 -18.60
C ARG A 75 -8.05 -15.14 -18.94
N GLY A 76 -8.81 -16.12 -18.46
CA GLY A 76 -8.70 -17.51 -18.91
C GLY A 76 -9.27 -17.74 -20.32
N GLU A 77 -9.30 -19.00 -20.74
CA GLU A 77 -9.99 -19.38 -21.98
C GLU A 77 -11.50 -19.14 -21.85
N CYS A 78 -12.06 -18.38 -22.77
CA CYS A 78 -13.48 -18.11 -22.79
C CYS A 78 -14.23 -19.28 -23.44
N PRO A 79 -15.32 -19.78 -22.81
CA PRO A 79 -16.16 -20.80 -23.41
C PRO A 79 -16.82 -20.25 -24.68
N LYS A 80 -16.93 -21.09 -25.68
CA LYS A 80 -17.71 -20.76 -26.88
C LYS A 80 -19.21 -20.88 -26.54
N VAL A 81 -19.89 -19.76 -26.49
CA VAL A 81 -21.33 -19.68 -26.18
C VAL A 81 -22.05 -19.00 -27.34
N PHE A 82 -23.28 -19.40 -27.56
CA PHE A 82 -24.16 -18.71 -28.51
C PHE A 82 -24.83 -17.55 -27.82
N CYS A 83 -24.65 -16.36 -28.35
CA CYS A 83 -25.18 -15.14 -27.79
C CYS A 83 -26.42 -14.67 -28.50
N THR A 84 -27.38 -14.14 -27.75
CA THR A 84 -28.51 -13.41 -28.31
C THR A 84 -28.05 -12.02 -28.74
N GLN A 85 -28.77 -11.40 -29.69
CA GLN A 85 -28.49 -10.03 -30.15
C GLN A 85 -29.11 -8.95 -29.27
N VAL A 86 -29.53 -9.29 -28.03
CA VAL A 86 -30.11 -8.36 -27.10
C VAL A 86 -29.00 -7.61 -26.36
N CYS A 87 -29.05 -6.30 -26.36
CA CYS A 87 -28.13 -5.45 -25.60
C CYS A 87 -28.66 -5.29 -24.18
N SER A 88 -28.09 -6.01 -23.22
CA SER A 88 -28.55 -5.99 -21.82
C SER A 88 -27.43 -5.62 -20.82
N GLY A 89 -26.19 -5.73 -21.21
CA GLY A 89 -25.04 -5.43 -20.35
C GLY A 89 -24.46 -4.03 -20.55
N PRO A 90 -23.72 -3.51 -19.59
CA PRO A 90 -23.11 -2.18 -19.68
C PRO A 90 -21.96 -2.10 -20.70
N LEU A 91 -21.48 -3.24 -21.19
CA LEU A 91 -20.45 -3.34 -22.24
C LEU A 91 -21.02 -3.77 -23.58
N ASP A 92 -22.33 -4.02 -23.67
CA ASP A 92 -23.01 -4.42 -24.90
C ASP A 92 -23.28 -3.25 -25.82
N CYS A 93 -23.29 -3.53 -27.12
CA CYS A 93 -23.70 -2.57 -28.15
C CYS A 93 -22.96 -1.22 -28.03
N MET A 94 -21.72 -1.24 -27.61
CA MET A 94 -20.90 -0.04 -27.39
C MET A 94 -21.43 0.92 -26.31
N ALA A 95 -22.22 0.42 -25.34
CA ALA A 95 -22.71 1.23 -24.23
C ALA A 95 -21.56 1.66 -23.29
N GLY A 96 -20.50 0.86 -23.19
CA GLY A 96 -19.32 1.16 -22.42
C GLY A 96 -18.08 0.44 -22.93
N SER A 97 -16.97 0.70 -22.31
CA SER A 97 -15.68 0.06 -22.57
C SER A 97 -14.97 -0.24 -21.24
N CYS A 98 -13.98 -1.12 -21.28
CA CYS A 98 -13.12 -1.34 -20.13
C CYS A 98 -12.04 -0.26 -20.09
N GLY A 99 -11.85 0.34 -18.92
CA GLY A 99 -10.81 1.33 -18.67
C GLY A 99 -10.11 1.12 -17.33
N CYS A 100 -8.90 1.64 -17.23
CA CYS A 100 -8.10 1.64 -16.02
C CYS A 100 -8.38 2.90 -15.20
N VAL A 101 -9.16 2.78 -14.14
CA VAL A 101 -9.49 3.89 -13.24
C VAL A 101 -8.92 3.62 -11.87
N GLU A 102 -8.06 4.50 -11.37
CA GLU A 102 -7.39 4.36 -10.07
C GLU A 102 -6.69 2.99 -9.90
N SER A 103 -5.99 2.55 -10.95
CA SER A 103 -5.28 1.25 -11.00
C SER A 103 -6.20 0.03 -10.89
N LYS A 104 -7.48 0.16 -11.23
CA LYS A 104 -8.48 -0.92 -11.28
C LYS A 104 -9.18 -0.95 -12.62
N CYS A 105 -9.47 -2.15 -13.10
CA CYS A 105 -10.27 -2.33 -14.30
C CYS A 105 -11.76 -2.12 -14.01
N LEU A 106 -12.32 -1.08 -14.58
CA LEU A 106 -13.73 -0.72 -14.42
C LEU A 106 -14.42 -0.53 -15.77
N VAL A 107 -15.74 -0.66 -15.76
CA VAL A 107 -16.58 -0.31 -16.91
C VAL A 107 -16.70 1.22 -16.98
N VAL A 108 -16.32 1.78 -18.11
CA VAL A 108 -16.44 3.21 -18.41
C VAL A 108 -17.54 3.38 -19.44
N PRO A 109 -18.64 4.10 -19.13
CA PRO A 109 -19.71 4.33 -20.07
C PRO A 109 -19.23 5.20 -21.24
N ASN A 110 -19.57 4.80 -22.47
CA ASN A 110 -19.35 5.64 -23.64
C ASN A 110 -20.38 6.79 -23.64
N LYS A 111 -19.91 8.01 -23.86
CA LYS A 111 -20.77 9.22 -23.97
C LYS A 111 -21.33 9.36 -25.38
#